data_e51fd837e3a02041cd5809cfe38a72a0
#
_entry.id   e51fd837e3a02041cd5809cfe38a72a0
#
_cell.length_a   1.000
_cell.length_b   1.000
_cell.length_c   1.000
_cell.angle_alpha   90.00
_cell.angle_beta   90.00
_cell.angle_gamma   90.00
#
_symmetry.space_group_name_H-M   'P 1'
#
loop_
_entity.id
_entity.type
_entity.pdbx_description
1 polymer ?
#
loop_
_entity_poly.entity_id
_entity_poly.type
_entity_poly.pdbx_seq_one_letter_code
_entity_poly.pdbx_strand_id
1 'polypeptide(L)'
;MNRKWVGSFLIILLLAFGVWMFFNSPFSTSQQALPAEVKTDGTSILDVGNQKEGNRPVKTFSLTAQEKEWQINADKQVEAWTYNGTVPGEPIRVTEGDFVKVHLKNELSVPVTIHWHGMILPNQMDGVPGLTQDAVQPGESFTYEFIANDAGTYWYHSHQHSSKQVDKGLYGSLIIEEKDPAYQQEQTYMLDEWAVDQEKQNLTNMGGMMMGSMSGDGEADTKQMYDTLTVNGKSGNAIEPLQMEAGETARLRFINAGYQQHRLVFPEGSIEVIAADGEKVVTDEPSSNMLEIAPGERIDVAFTRQGEEAEVIGEDPTTEYDRGMKIPVVSEKKADSFSYDQLSISSASSQETGTSNGSEELLFKETPESDVTYHMDLSMGMEMGEGMSFQINNEVFPDTPLIPVSEGDVVKVRITNSGRLNHPMHLHGHRFQVASKDGQAYENPIVKDLIHVKPGEEYTVYFKADNKGEWLFHCHDNNHADRGMVTIVDYQGVYSPFKLAGEHNNRP
;
A
#
# COMPACT_ATOMS: atom_id res chain seq x y z
N MET A 1 -17.54 -65.36 -13.65
CA MET A 1 -17.03 -63.96 -13.66
C MET A 1 -17.40 -63.34 -12.32
N ASN A 2 -16.42 -62.96 -11.52
CA ASN A 2 -16.61 -62.60 -10.11
C ASN A 2 -17.22 -61.21 -9.94
N ARG A 3 -18.35 -61.14 -9.24
CA ARG A 3 -19.08 -59.89 -8.85
C ARG A 3 -18.20 -58.82 -8.15
N LYS A 4 -17.04 -59.15 -7.66
CA LYS A 4 -16.10 -58.27 -7.01
C LYS A 4 -15.36 -57.30 -7.96
N TRP A 5 -15.21 -57.61 -9.23
CA TRP A 5 -14.52 -56.76 -10.21
C TRP A 5 -15.39 -55.66 -10.80
N VAL A 6 -16.70 -55.83 -10.82
CA VAL A 6 -17.62 -54.82 -11.35
C VAL A 6 -17.75 -53.64 -10.40
N GLY A 7 -17.70 -53.86 -9.08
CA GLY A 7 -17.73 -52.78 -8.09
C GLY A 7 -16.48 -51.91 -8.07
N SER A 8 -15.30 -52.53 -8.26
CA SER A 8 -14.03 -51.78 -8.29
C SER A 8 -13.91 -50.89 -9.55
N PHE A 9 -14.42 -51.37 -10.69
CA PHE A 9 -14.40 -50.57 -11.93
C PHE A 9 -15.38 -49.36 -11.86
N LEU A 10 -16.52 -49.51 -11.19
CA LEU A 10 -17.49 -48.42 -10.99
C LEU A 10 -16.95 -47.35 -10.05
N ILE A 11 -16.21 -47.73 -8.99
CA ILE A 11 -15.61 -46.79 -8.05
C ILE A 11 -14.48 -45.99 -8.70
N ILE A 12 -13.64 -46.62 -9.53
CA ILE A 12 -12.57 -45.97 -10.28
C ILE A 12 -13.16 -45.01 -11.32
N LEU A 13 -14.25 -45.37 -12.02
CA LEU A 13 -14.94 -44.52 -12.98
C LEU A 13 -15.62 -43.31 -12.28
N LEU A 14 -16.20 -43.49 -11.08
CA LEU A 14 -16.80 -42.41 -10.31
C LEU A 14 -15.72 -41.44 -9.77
N LEU A 15 -14.57 -41.96 -9.31
CA LEU A 15 -13.43 -41.16 -8.91
C LEU A 15 -12.81 -40.40 -10.08
N ALA A 16 -12.64 -41.07 -11.23
CA ALA A 16 -12.14 -40.42 -12.45
C ALA A 16 -13.07 -39.37 -12.99
N PHE A 17 -14.40 -39.58 -12.91
CA PHE A 17 -15.42 -38.61 -13.30
C PHE A 17 -15.50 -37.44 -12.30
N GLY A 18 -15.34 -37.70 -11.00
CA GLY A 18 -15.24 -36.66 -9.95
C GLY A 18 -14.01 -35.79 -10.14
N VAL A 19 -12.86 -36.39 -10.42
CA VAL A 19 -11.61 -35.66 -10.71
C VAL A 19 -11.72 -34.89 -12.04
N TRP A 20 -12.33 -35.48 -13.08
CA TRP A 20 -12.56 -34.78 -14.35
C TRP A 20 -13.53 -33.60 -14.19
N MET A 21 -14.61 -33.73 -13.39
CA MET A 21 -15.49 -32.63 -13.06
C MET A 21 -14.79 -31.54 -12.24
N PHE A 22 -13.87 -31.92 -11.34
CA PHE A 22 -13.11 -30.98 -10.54
C PHE A 22 -12.12 -30.15 -11.39
N PHE A 23 -11.50 -30.76 -12.41
CA PHE A 23 -10.56 -30.08 -13.30
C PHE A 23 -11.21 -29.41 -14.52
N ASN A 24 -12.45 -29.75 -14.88
CA ASN A 24 -13.16 -29.21 -16.05
C ASN A 24 -14.46 -28.49 -15.68
N SER A 25 -14.75 -28.28 -14.42
CA SER A 25 -15.75 -27.27 -14.07
C SER A 25 -15.21 -25.94 -14.58
N PRO A 26 -15.89 -25.20 -15.47
CA PRO A 26 -15.60 -23.81 -15.62
C PRO A 26 -15.78 -23.24 -14.21
N PHE A 27 -14.74 -22.67 -13.62
CA PHE A 27 -14.91 -21.82 -12.46
C PHE A 27 -15.93 -20.78 -12.88
N SER A 28 -17.15 -20.97 -12.48
CA SER A 28 -18.15 -19.92 -12.50
C SER A 28 -17.66 -18.95 -11.43
N THR A 29 -16.90 -17.96 -11.86
CA THR A 29 -16.89 -16.70 -11.15
C THR A 29 -18.36 -16.29 -11.11
N SER A 30 -19.00 -16.46 -9.96
CA SER A 30 -20.28 -15.83 -9.70
C SER A 30 -20.00 -14.34 -9.85
N GLN A 31 -20.33 -13.80 -11.03
CA GLN A 31 -20.43 -12.36 -11.19
C GLN A 31 -21.53 -11.94 -10.22
N GLN A 32 -21.16 -11.50 -9.05
CA GLN A 32 -22.06 -10.79 -8.17
C GLN A 32 -22.67 -9.66 -9.00
N ALA A 33 -23.97 -9.61 -9.04
CA ALA A 33 -24.70 -8.60 -9.79
C ALA A 33 -24.41 -7.25 -9.12
N LEU A 34 -23.46 -6.54 -9.66
CA LEU A 34 -23.16 -5.15 -9.30
C LEU A 34 -24.42 -4.29 -9.52
N PRO A 35 -24.62 -3.20 -8.78
CA PRO A 35 -25.75 -2.31 -8.96
C PRO A 35 -25.90 -1.95 -10.43
N ALA A 36 -27.04 -2.32 -11.02
CA ALA A 36 -27.26 -2.25 -12.47
C ALA A 36 -27.44 -0.80 -12.98
N GLU A 37 -27.57 0.18 -12.10
CA GLU A 37 -27.84 1.57 -12.46
C GLU A 37 -26.72 2.48 -11.98
N VAL A 38 -26.03 3.13 -12.93
CA VAL A 38 -25.16 4.29 -12.67
C VAL A 38 -26.05 5.41 -12.13
N LYS A 39 -25.71 5.98 -10.99
CA LYS A 39 -26.33 7.24 -10.53
C LYS A 39 -26.11 8.28 -11.64
N THR A 40 -27.16 9.01 -12.00
CA THR A 40 -27.08 10.08 -13.01
C THR A 40 -27.61 11.41 -12.48
N ASP A 41 -28.11 11.41 -11.24
CA ASP A 41 -28.62 12.61 -10.60
C ASP A 41 -27.49 13.32 -9.85
N GLY A 42 -27.08 14.47 -10.36
CA GLY A 42 -26.02 15.26 -9.76
C GLY A 42 -24.96 15.71 -10.77
N THR A 43 -23.76 16.02 -10.23
CA THR A 43 -22.59 16.41 -11.00
C THR A 43 -21.69 15.18 -11.20
N SER A 44 -21.25 14.95 -12.43
CA SER A 44 -20.27 13.88 -12.71
C SER A 44 -18.93 14.18 -12.02
N ILE A 45 -18.26 13.16 -11.52
CA ILE A 45 -16.88 13.28 -11.01
C ILE A 45 -15.93 13.88 -12.05
N LEU A 46 -16.23 13.73 -13.34
CA LEU A 46 -15.44 14.31 -14.44
C LEU A 46 -15.52 15.84 -14.50
N ASP A 47 -16.52 16.44 -13.83
CA ASP A 47 -16.78 17.86 -13.84
C ASP A 47 -16.44 18.54 -12.49
N VAL A 48 -16.02 17.76 -11.46
CA VAL A 48 -15.65 18.29 -10.16
C VAL A 48 -14.13 18.32 -9.96
N GLY A 49 -13.65 19.29 -9.17
CA GLY A 49 -12.25 19.36 -8.72
C GLY A 49 -11.22 19.61 -9.83
N ASN A 50 -11.64 19.97 -11.05
CA ASN A 50 -10.75 20.19 -12.18
C ASN A 50 -9.63 21.20 -11.87
N GLN A 51 -8.40 20.76 -11.91
CA GLN A 51 -7.21 21.60 -11.76
C GLN A 51 -6.71 22.06 -13.14
N LYS A 52 -6.15 23.26 -13.18
CA LYS A 52 -5.62 23.86 -14.42
C LYS A 52 -4.14 24.17 -14.26
N GLU A 53 -3.41 23.97 -15.33
CA GLU A 53 -1.98 24.28 -15.45
C GLU A 53 -1.68 25.74 -15.03
N GLY A 54 -2.44 26.71 -15.58
CA GLY A 54 -2.21 28.13 -15.31
C GLY A 54 -0.80 28.56 -15.70
N ASN A 55 -0.11 29.28 -14.79
CA ASN A 55 1.27 29.73 -14.96
C ASN A 55 2.28 28.86 -14.16
N ARG A 56 1.90 27.64 -13.75
CA ARG A 56 2.77 26.76 -12.99
C ARG A 56 3.84 26.11 -13.89
N PRO A 57 5.02 25.79 -13.35
CA PRO A 57 5.94 24.90 -14.03
C PRO A 57 5.25 23.57 -14.34
N VAL A 58 5.44 23.05 -15.55
CA VAL A 58 4.87 21.77 -15.97
C VAL A 58 5.97 20.71 -15.95
N LYS A 59 5.72 19.61 -15.27
CA LYS A 59 6.57 18.43 -15.24
C LYS A 59 5.85 17.28 -15.93
N THR A 60 6.48 16.71 -16.95
CA THR A 60 5.89 15.63 -17.73
C THR A 60 6.72 14.37 -17.61
N PHE A 61 6.04 13.25 -17.32
CA PHE A 61 6.61 11.92 -17.19
C PHE A 61 5.88 10.96 -18.13
N SER A 62 6.56 9.90 -18.55
CA SER A 62 5.98 8.80 -19.31
C SER A 62 6.28 7.49 -18.62
N LEU A 63 5.24 6.73 -18.28
CA LEU A 63 5.33 5.43 -17.66
C LEU A 63 4.74 4.38 -18.59
N THR A 64 5.54 3.38 -18.96
CA THR A 64 5.10 2.24 -19.75
C THR A 64 4.99 1.02 -18.84
N ALA A 65 3.78 0.52 -18.64
CA ALA A 65 3.56 -0.72 -17.93
C ALA A 65 3.88 -1.90 -18.85
N GLN A 66 4.87 -2.74 -18.47
CA GLN A 66 5.39 -3.84 -19.30
C GLN A 66 5.94 -4.99 -18.46
N GLU A 67 5.95 -6.19 -19.03
CA GLU A 67 6.61 -7.35 -18.43
C GLU A 67 8.13 -7.26 -18.61
N LYS A 68 8.87 -7.68 -17.57
CA LYS A 68 10.33 -7.68 -17.60
C LYS A 68 10.90 -8.76 -16.66
N GLU A 69 11.96 -9.44 -17.09
CA GLU A 69 12.79 -10.18 -16.15
C GLU A 69 13.55 -9.19 -15.27
N TRP A 70 13.36 -9.28 -13.96
CA TRP A 70 13.99 -8.42 -12.97
C TRP A 70 15.01 -9.18 -12.15
N GLN A 71 16.26 -8.71 -12.15
CA GLN A 71 17.35 -9.28 -11.35
C GLN A 71 17.34 -8.65 -9.95
N ILE A 72 16.94 -9.41 -8.94
CA ILE A 72 16.93 -8.98 -7.53
C ILE A 72 18.36 -8.92 -6.98
N ASN A 73 19.14 -10.00 -7.19
CA ASN A 73 20.57 -10.07 -6.88
C ASN A 73 21.25 -11.08 -7.83
N ALA A 74 22.50 -11.44 -7.58
CA ALA A 74 23.26 -12.34 -8.48
C ALA A 74 22.60 -13.71 -8.70
N ASP A 75 21.85 -14.20 -7.70
CA ASP A 75 21.29 -15.54 -7.66
C ASP A 75 19.76 -15.58 -7.84
N LYS A 76 19.08 -14.44 -7.70
CA LYS A 76 17.62 -14.36 -7.67
C LYS A 76 17.09 -13.46 -8.78
N GLN A 77 16.17 -13.99 -9.58
CA GLN A 77 15.51 -13.33 -10.71
C GLN A 77 14.03 -13.69 -10.73
N VAL A 78 13.17 -12.76 -11.10
CA VAL A 78 11.71 -12.92 -11.19
C VAL A 78 11.16 -12.32 -12.47
N GLU A 79 10.01 -12.81 -12.92
CA GLU A 79 9.17 -12.11 -13.91
C GLU A 79 8.38 -11.02 -13.22
N ALA A 80 8.75 -9.78 -13.46
CA ALA A 80 8.10 -8.60 -12.89
C ALA A 80 7.23 -7.88 -13.93
N TRP A 81 6.19 -7.18 -13.44
CA TRP A 81 5.51 -6.13 -14.17
C TRP A 81 6.09 -4.79 -13.71
N THR A 82 6.47 -3.97 -14.64
CA THR A 82 7.32 -2.81 -14.36
C THR A 82 6.76 -1.56 -14.98
N TYR A 83 7.05 -0.42 -14.38
CA TYR A 83 6.99 0.86 -15.10
C TYR A 83 8.39 1.16 -15.67
N ASN A 84 8.47 1.32 -17.00
CA ASN A 84 9.71 1.60 -17.76
C ASN A 84 10.82 0.53 -17.59
N GLY A 85 10.48 -0.71 -17.24
CA GLY A 85 11.44 -1.82 -17.16
C GLY A 85 12.27 -1.89 -15.87
N THR A 86 11.88 -1.18 -14.81
CA THR A 86 12.52 -1.21 -13.49
C THR A 86 11.53 -1.53 -12.37
N VAL A 87 12.01 -2.09 -11.28
CA VAL A 87 11.31 -2.25 -10.00
C VAL A 87 12.18 -1.67 -8.90
N PRO A 88 11.68 -0.70 -8.14
CA PRO A 88 10.48 0.11 -8.41
C PRO A 88 10.54 0.81 -9.77
N GLY A 89 9.40 1.30 -10.26
CA GLY A 89 9.34 2.24 -11.37
C GLY A 89 10.16 3.50 -11.08
N GLU A 90 10.50 4.25 -12.13
CA GLU A 90 11.31 5.46 -11.99
C GLU A 90 10.70 6.44 -10.98
N PRO A 91 11.51 7.02 -10.07
CA PRO A 91 11.04 8.03 -9.13
C PRO A 91 10.48 9.26 -9.84
N ILE A 92 9.26 9.67 -9.50
CA ILE A 92 8.71 10.95 -9.89
C ILE A 92 9.10 11.98 -8.83
N ARG A 93 9.93 12.96 -9.21
CA ARG A 93 10.34 14.04 -8.31
C ARG A 93 9.90 15.38 -8.91
N VAL A 94 9.15 16.14 -8.13
CA VAL A 94 8.59 17.44 -8.50
C VAL A 94 8.67 18.38 -7.31
N THR A 95 8.49 19.68 -7.54
CA THR A 95 8.48 20.68 -6.48
C THR A 95 7.04 21.10 -6.17
N GLU A 96 6.77 21.42 -4.93
CA GLU A 96 5.48 21.95 -4.48
C GLU A 96 5.00 23.11 -5.38
N GLY A 97 3.78 22.96 -5.91
CA GLY A 97 3.13 23.88 -6.82
C GLY A 97 3.32 23.54 -8.30
N ASP A 98 4.14 22.56 -8.66
CA ASP A 98 4.28 22.10 -10.05
C ASP A 98 2.96 21.49 -10.56
N PHE A 99 2.70 21.68 -11.86
CA PHE A 99 1.64 20.95 -12.57
C PHE A 99 2.24 19.68 -13.17
N VAL A 100 1.73 18.54 -12.76
CA VAL A 100 2.26 17.22 -13.12
C VAL A 100 1.40 16.60 -14.21
N LYS A 101 2.06 16.09 -15.27
CA LYS A 101 1.44 15.26 -16.31
C LYS A 101 2.14 13.92 -16.39
N VAL A 102 1.40 12.84 -16.20
CA VAL A 102 1.94 11.48 -16.32
C VAL A 102 1.19 10.73 -17.42
N HIS A 103 1.92 10.37 -18.47
CA HIS A 103 1.40 9.57 -19.56
C HIS A 103 1.64 8.10 -19.29
N LEU A 104 0.57 7.37 -18.92
CA LEU A 104 0.60 5.92 -18.79
C LEU A 104 0.35 5.30 -20.17
N LYS A 105 1.24 4.39 -20.59
CA LYS A 105 1.02 3.46 -21.72
C LYS A 105 0.96 2.05 -21.19
N ASN A 106 -0.05 1.29 -21.59
CA ASN A 106 -0.20 -0.11 -21.22
C ASN A 106 0.35 -1.03 -22.32
N GLU A 107 1.48 -1.68 -22.07
CA GLU A 107 2.05 -2.74 -22.92
C GLU A 107 1.91 -4.14 -22.29
N LEU A 108 1.19 -4.25 -21.15
CA LEU A 108 0.80 -5.54 -20.56
C LEU A 108 -0.32 -6.18 -21.37
N SER A 109 -0.54 -7.47 -21.16
CA SER A 109 -1.66 -8.23 -21.71
C SER A 109 -2.97 -8.09 -20.91
N VAL A 110 -2.96 -7.31 -19.83
CA VAL A 110 -4.07 -7.06 -18.90
C VAL A 110 -4.30 -5.56 -18.72
N PRO A 111 -5.50 -5.13 -18.30
CA PRO A 111 -5.75 -3.73 -17.97
C PRO A 111 -4.90 -3.23 -16.79
N VAL A 112 -4.62 -1.93 -16.73
CA VAL A 112 -3.82 -1.30 -15.67
C VAL A 112 -4.35 0.10 -15.35
N THR A 113 -4.13 0.59 -14.13
CA THR A 113 -4.30 2.00 -13.74
C THR A 113 -3.12 2.46 -12.90
N ILE A 114 -3.06 3.74 -12.57
CA ILE A 114 -2.14 4.28 -11.56
C ILE A 114 -2.95 5.06 -10.54
N HIS A 115 -2.86 4.65 -9.28
CA HIS A 115 -3.29 5.42 -8.13
C HIS A 115 -2.11 6.19 -7.52
N TRP A 116 -2.37 7.36 -7.01
CA TRP A 116 -1.40 8.30 -6.42
C TRP A 116 -1.60 8.33 -4.91
N HIS A 117 -1.01 7.36 -4.24
CA HIS A 117 -1.24 7.08 -2.83
C HIS A 117 -0.84 8.25 -1.93
N GLY A 118 -1.78 8.71 -1.12
CA GLY A 118 -1.63 9.80 -0.16
C GLY A 118 -1.83 11.20 -0.75
N MET A 119 -2.05 11.32 -2.08
CA MET A 119 -2.24 12.60 -2.75
C MET A 119 -3.67 13.14 -2.61
N ILE A 120 -3.79 14.45 -2.37
CA ILE A 120 -5.04 15.17 -2.53
C ILE A 120 -5.07 15.76 -3.94
N LEU A 121 -5.89 15.17 -4.80
CA LEU A 121 -5.96 15.46 -6.23
C LEU A 121 -7.42 15.43 -6.73
N PRO A 122 -7.72 15.82 -7.98
CA PRO A 122 -9.06 15.68 -8.56
C PRO A 122 -9.50 14.21 -8.60
N ASN A 123 -10.73 13.91 -8.19
CA ASN A 123 -11.23 12.53 -8.08
C ASN A 123 -11.05 11.72 -9.37
N GLN A 124 -11.28 12.33 -10.53
CA GLN A 124 -11.07 11.69 -11.85
C GLN A 124 -9.61 11.32 -12.16
N MET A 125 -8.65 11.75 -11.35
CA MET A 125 -7.23 11.42 -11.48
C MET A 125 -6.75 10.42 -10.43
N ASP A 126 -7.64 9.93 -9.58
CA ASP A 126 -7.32 9.01 -8.48
C ASP A 126 -6.89 7.60 -8.94
N GLY A 127 -7.28 7.22 -10.17
CA GLY A 127 -6.80 5.98 -10.79
C GLY A 127 -7.51 4.71 -10.33
N VAL A 128 -8.69 4.81 -9.71
CA VAL A 128 -9.48 3.66 -9.26
C VAL A 128 -10.39 3.17 -10.36
N PRO A 129 -10.17 1.94 -10.90
CA PRO A 129 -10.94 1.42 -12.03
C PRO A 129 -12.39 1.13 -11.62
N GLY A 130 -13.33 1.61 -12.46
CA GLY A 130 -14.77 1.46 -12.23
C GLY A 130 -15.37 2.44 -11.23
N LEU A 131 -14.53 3.30 -10.62
CA LEU A 131 -14.97 4.37 -9.73
C LEU A 131 -14.56 5.74 -10.28
N THR A 132 -13.29 5.97 -10.57
CA THR A 132 -12.77 7.28 -11.02
C THR A 132 -12.37 7.28 -12.48
N GLN A 133 -12.16 6.12 -13.08
CA GLN A 133 -11.85 5.91 -14.50
C GLN A 133 -12.16 4.48 -14.91
N ASP A 134 -12.12 4.20 -16.23
CA ASP A 134 -11.98 2.84 -16.73
C ASP A 134 -10.49 2.42 -16.73
N ALA A 135 -10.24 1.13 -16.52
CA ALA A 135 -8.91 0.58 -16.60
C ALA A 135 -8.36 0.69 -18.05
N VAL A 136 -7.12 1.13 -18.16
CA VAL A 136 -6.41 1.31 -19.43
C VAL A 136 -6.14 -0.05 -20.05
N GLN A 137 -6.78 -0.33 -21.19
CA GLN A 137 -6.72 -1.62 -21.86
C GLN A 137 -5.33 -1.86 -22.50
N PRO A 138 -4.96 -3.13 -22.78
CA PRO A 138 -3.75 -3.46 -23.52
C PRO A 138 -3.58 -2.63 -24.81
N GLY A 139 -2.45 -1.95 -24.95
CA GLY A 139 -2.13 -1.07 -26.08
C GLY A 139 -2.67 0.35 -25.99
N GLU A 140 -3.52 0.65 -25.02
CA GLU A 140 -4.07 1.98 -24.78
C GLU A 140 -3.19 2.85 -23.87
N SER A 141 -3.59 4.11 -23.70
CA SER A 141 -2.90 5.08 -22.87
C SER A 141 -3.88 5.97 -22.12
N PHE A 142 -3.47 6.48 -20.97
CA PHE A 142 -4.19 7.47 -20.17
C PHE A 142 -3.23 8.57 -19.71
N THR A 143 -3.73 9.78 -19.48
CA THR A 143 -2.92 10.89 -18.96
C THR A 143 -3.51 11.38 -17.66
N TYR A 144 -2.73 11.29 -16.60
CA TYR A 144 -3.03 11.87 -15.29
C TYR A 144 -2.50 13.30 -15.25
N GLU A 145 -3.32 14.23 -14.75
CA GLU A 145 -2.95 15.64 -14.63
C GLU A 145 -3.38 16.18 -13.26
N PHE A 146 -2.44 16.68 -12.47
CA PHE A 146 -2.72 17.20 -11.14
C PHE A 146 -1.67 18.22 -10.70
N ILE A 147 -1.98 19.00 -9.66
CA ILE A 147 -1.03 19.91 -9.01
C ILE A 147 -0.41 19.19 -7.81
N ALA A 148 0.90 19.23 -7.71
CA ALA A 148 1.66 18.76 -6.56
C ALA A 148 1.55 19.82 -5.44
N ASN A 149 0.45 19.80 -4.66
CA ASN A 149 0.16 20.88 -3.71
C ASN A 149 1.00 20.81 -2.43
N ASP A 150 1.21 19.62 -1.89
CA ASP A 150 1.77 19.42 -0.56
C ASP A 150 3.10 18.68 -0.66
N ALA A 151 4.17 19.30 -0.14
CA ALA A 151 5.48 18.66 -0.09
C ALA A 151 5.45 17.45 0.83
N GLY A 152 6.04 16.31 0.40
CA GLY A 152 6.02 15.09 1.19
C GLY A 152 6.50 13.86 0.44
N THR A 153 6.37 12.72 1.12
CA THR A 153 6.68 11.39 0.60
C THR A 153 5.39 10.67 0.25
N TYR A 154 5.23 10.41 -1.02
CA TYR A 154 4.10 9.72 -1.64
C TYR A 154 4.61 8.59 -2.51
N TRP A 155 3.70 7.81 -3.06
CA TRP A 155 4.06 6.78 -4.03
C TRP A 155 2.91 6.54 -5.02
N TYR A 156 3.19 5.83 -6.09
CA TYR A 156 2.20 5.47 -7.09
C TYR A 156 2.22 3.97 -7.33
N HIS A 157 1.05 3.39 -7.54
CA HIS A 157 0.92 1.96 -7.79
C HIS A 157 -0.32 1.63 -8.63
N SER A 158 -0.37 0.43 -9.17
CA SER A 158 -1.59 -0.01 -9.84
C SER A 158 -2.72 -0.24 -8.86
N HIS A 159 -3.92 0.20 -9.21
CA HIS A 159 -5.15 -0.08 -8.48
C HIS A 159 -6.09 -1.03 -9.21
N GLN A 160 -5.66 -1.60 -10.34
CA GLN A 160 -6.38 -2.63 -11.08
C GLN A 160 -5.90 -4.01 -10.63
N HIS A 161 -6.72 -4.81 -9.96
CA HIS A 161 -6.28 -6.05 -9.33
C HIS A 161 -5.03 -5.82 -8.48
N SER A 162 -5.14 -4.91 -7.53
CA SER A 162 -3.99 -4.37 -6.78
C SER A 162 -3.19 -5.48 -6.09
N SER A 163 -3.85 -6.50 -5.52
CA SER A 163 -3.18 -7.64 -4.88
C SER A 163 -2.20 -8.38 -5.80
N LYS A 164 -2.46 -8.38 -7.09
CA LYS A 164 -1.59 -9.04 -8.08
C LYS A 164 -0.61 -8.06 -8.72
N GLN A 165 -1.08 -6.87 -9.07
CA GLN A 165 -0.30 -5.96 -9.89
C GLN A 165 0.79 -5.25 -9.10
N VAL A 166 0.53 -4.92 -7.83
CA VAL A 166 1.54 -4.39 -6.91
C VAL A 166 2.55 -5.48 -6.56
N ASP A 167 2.09 -6.69 -6.20
CA ASP A 167 2.94 -7.86 -5.92
C ASP A 167 3.88 -8.23 -7.10
N LYS A 168 3.49 -7.88 -8.32
CA LYS A 168 4.30 -8.05 -9.52
C LYS A 168 5.28 -6.91 -9.79
N GLY A 169 5.25 -5.80 -9.04
CA GLY A 169 6.20 -4.70 -9.14
C GLY A 169 5.67 -3.41 -9.76
N LEU A 170 4.34 -3.27 -9.98
CA LEU A 170 3.75 -2.05 -10.55
C LEU A 170 3.58 -0.96 -9.47
N TYR A 171 4.69 -0.43 -8.99
CA TYR A 171 4.76 0.68 -8.04
C TYR A 171 6.03 1.51 -8.24
N GLY A 172 6.04 2.74 -7.71
CA GLY A 172 7.19 3.64 -7.69
C GLY A 172 6.97 4.82 -6.74
N SER A 173 8.05 5.53 -6.40
CA SER A 173 7.98 6.66 -5.48
C SER A 173 7.55 7.96 -6.19
N LEU A 174 6.76 8.78 -5.48
CA LEU A 174 6.42 10.15 -5.85
C LEU A 174 6.87 11.08 -4.72
N ILE A 175 7.86 11.91 -4.98
CA ILE A 175 8.40 12.85 -4.01
C ILE A 175 8.06 14.27 -4.46
N ILE A 176 7.32 14.97 -3.62
CA ILE A 176 7.07 16.40 -3.79
C ILE A 176 8.05 17.15 -2.88
N GLU A 177 9.00 17.81 -3.50
CA GLU A 177 10.06 18.53 -2.82
C GLU A 177 9.56 19.86 -2.26
N GLU A 178 10.01 20.19 -1.06
CA GLU A 178 9.86 21.53 -0.51
C GLU A 178 10.62 22.54 -1.37
N LYS A 179 10.14 23.79 -1.47
CA LYS A 179 10.84 24.85 -2.19
C LYS A 179 12.20 25.16 -1.57
N ASP A 180 12.30 25.05 -0.25
CA ASP A 180 13.50 25.26 0.53
C ASP A 180 13.78 23.99 1.36
N PRO A 181 14.44 22.96 0.81
CA PRO A 181 14.65 21.70 1.50
C PRO A 181 15.59 21.86 2.72
N ALA A 182 15.18 21.28 3.84
CA ALA A 182 15.95 21.34 5.09
C ALA A 182 17.21 20.46 5.08
N TYR A 183 17.23 19.39 4.26
CA TYR A 183 18.29 18.40 4.19
C TYR A 183 19.05 18.50 2.88
N GLN A 184 20.38 18.46 2.94
CA GLN A 184 21.24 18.49 1.74
C GLN A 184 21.37 17.11 1.10
N GLN A 185 21.18 16.05 1.87
CA GLN A 185 21.20 14.67 1.40
C GLN A 185 19.87 14.01 1.72
N GLU A 186 19.29 13.38 0.71
CA GLU A 186 18.06 12.61 0.84
C GLU A 186 18.17 11.29 0.07
N GLN A 187 17.60 10.23 0.63
CA GLN A 187 17.49 8.93 -0.03
C GLN A 187 16.10 8.34 0.19
N THR A 188 15.53 7.77 -0.87
CA THR A 188 14.24 7.08 -0.81
C THR A 188 14.45 5.57 -0.90
N TYR A 189 13.81 4.85 0.01
CA TYR A 189 13.82 3.40 0.11
C TYR A 189 12.40 2.87 0.00
N MET A 190 12.12 2.13 -1.07
CA MET A 190 10.89 1.35 -1.21
C MET A 190 11.17 -0.07 -0.72
N LEU A 191 10.40 -0.47 0.29
CA LEU A 191 10.47 -1.79 0.91
C LEU A 191 9.41 -2.68 0.27
N ASP A 192 9.77 -3.93 0.01
CA ASP A 192 8.88 -4.90 -0.60
C ASP A 192 9.38 -6.34 -0.35
N GLU A 193 8.56 -7.33 -0.58
CA GLU A 193 8.90 -8.74 -0.50
C GLU A 193 8.50 -9.51 -1.76
N TRP A 194 9.30 -10.51 -2.10
CA TRP A 194 9.11 -11.32 -3.30
C TRP A 194 9.09 -12.82 -3.00
N ALA A 195 8.17 -13.53 -3.67
CA ALA A 195 8.19 -14.98 -3.77
C ALA A 195 9.11 -15.37 -4.93
N VAL A 196 10.35 -15.74 -4.64
CA VAL A 196 11.34 -16.10 -5.67
C VAL A 196 11.34 -17.59 -5.94
N ASP A 197 11.24 -18.43 -4.91
CA ASP A 197 11.16 -19.88 -5.07
C ASP A 197 9.86 -20.28 -5.78
N GLN A 198 9.96 -21.26 -6.71
CA GLN A 198 8.83 -21.72 -7.52
C GLN A 198 7.64 -22.20 -6.67
N GLU A 199 7.89 -22.79 -5.51
CA GLU A 199 6.85 -23.22 -4.57
C GLU A 199 6.13 -22.00 -3.98
N LYS A 200 6.87 -20.96 -3.62
CA LYS A 200 6.33 -19.70 -3.09
C LYS A 200 5.54 -18.94 -4.16
N GLN A 201 6.06 -18.85 -5.39
CA GLN A 201 5.33 -18.26 -6.52
C GLN A 201 4.00 -18.98 -6.80
N ASN A 202 3.97 -20.29 -6.66
CA ASN A 202 2.73 -21.05 -6.82
C ASN A 202 1.71 -20.70 -5.71
N LEU A 203 2.18 -20.50 -4.47
CA LEU A 203 1.31 -20.10 -3.35
C LEU A 203 0.74 -18.68 -3.55
N THR A 204 1.56 -17.72 -3.96
CA THR A 204 1.09 -16.35 -4.25
C THR A 204 0.13 -16.32 -5.43
N ASN A 205 0.42 -17.04 -6.52
CA ASN A 205 -0.44 -17.15 -7.70
C ASN A 205 -1.79 -17.82 -7.42
N MET A 206 -1.88 -18.69 -6.42
CA MET A 206 -3.13 -19.31 -5.96
C MET A 206 -3.93 -18.37 -5.02
N GLY A 207 -3.48 -17.14 -4.84
CA GLY A 207 -4.18 -16.13 -4.05
C GLY A 207 -4.23 -16.43 -2.56
N GLY A 208 -3.26 -17.16 -2.01
CA GLY A 208 -3.23 -17.51 -0.59
C GLY A 208 -4.43 -18.33 -0.10
N MET A 209 -5.24 -18.88 -1.02
CA MET A 209 -6.55 -19.49 -0.74
C MET A 209 -6.55 -20.62 0.29
N MET A 210 -5.40 -21.19 0.62
CA MET A 210 -5.37 -22.39 1.45
C MET A 210 -4.70 -22.24 2.81
N MET A 211 -3.93 -21.20 3.08
CA MET A 211 -3.11 -21.14 4.29
C MET A 211 -3.69 -20.32 5.46
N GLY A 212 -4.59 -19.39 5.23
CA GLY A 212 -5.24 -18.61 6.30
C GLY A 212 -6.19 -19.39 7.21
N SER A 213 -6.24 -20.71 7.09
CA SER A 213 -7.23 -21.56 7.79
C SER A 213 -6.74 -22.21 9.08
N MET A 214 -5.44 -22.23 9.40
CA MET A 214 -4.95 -23.13 10.48
C MET A 214 -4.09 -22.50 11.57
N SER A 215 -3.43 -21.38 11.37
CA SER A 215 -2.73 -20.67 12.44
C SER A 215 -3.45 -19.36 12.75
N GLY A 216 -3.74 -19.07 13.99
CA GLY A 216 -4.45 -17.86 14.41
C GLY A 216 -3.60 -16.58 14.33
N ASP A 217 -2.53 -16.58 13.54
CA ASP A 217 -1.58 -15.49 13.38
C ASP A 217 -1.36 -15.26 11.88
N GLY A 218 -2.13 -14.32 11.31
CA GLY A 218 -2.11 -14.02 9.87
C GLY A 218 -0.82 -13.39 9.37
N GLU A 219 -0.01 -12.78 10.25
CA GLU A 219 1.33 -12.33 9.89
C GLU A 219 2.25 -13.52 9.58
N ALA A 220 2.10 -14.64 10.31
CA ALA A 220 2.91 -15.83 10.07
C ALA A 220 2.63 -16.44 8.68
N ASP A 221 1.40 -16.36 8.20
CA ASP A 221 1.00 -16.93 6.91
C ASP A 221 1.55 -16.12 5.73
N THR A 222 1.50 -14.78 5.80
CA THR A 222 2.08 -13.90 4.77
C THR A 222 3.61 -14.03 4.73
N LYS A 223 4.27 -14.13 5.88
CA LYS A 223 5.71 -14.36 5.98
C LYS A 223 6.17 -15.67 5.34
N GLN A 224 5.30 -16.69 5.29
CA GLN A 224 5.59 -17.95 4.64
C GLN A 224 5.47 -17.91 3.11
N MET A 225 4.70 -16.96 2.58
CA MET A 225 4.49 -16.81 1.13
C MET A 225 5.70 -16.20 0.43
N TYR A 226 6.48 -15.37 1.13
CA TYR A 226 7.60 -14.62 0.57
C TYR A 226 8.93 -15.07 1.20
N ASP A 227 9.96 -15.21 0.37
CA ASP A 227 11.28 -15.69 0.78
C ASP A 227 12.39 -14.64 0.62
N THR A 228 12.06 -13.47 0.07
CA THR A 228 13.06 -12.45 -0.26
C THR A 228 12.53 -11.07 0.02
N LEU A 229 13.17 -10.35 0.94
CA LEU A 229 12.91 -8.93 1.18
C LEU A 229 13.79 -8.08 0.28
N THR A 230 13.25 -6.97 -0.21
CA THR A 230 13.96 -6.05 -1.10
C THR A 230 13.91 -4.61 -0.61
N VAL A 231 14.95 -3.88 -0.94
CA VAL A 231 15.02 -2.41 -0.86
C VAL A 231 15.29 -1.90 -2.27
N ASN A 232 14.38 -1.06 -2.77
CA ASN A 232 14.44 -0.57 -4.14
C ASN A 232 14.59 -1.71 -5.17
N GLY A 233 13.85 -2.82 -4.96
CA GLY A 233 13.84 -3.99 -5.83
C GLY A 233 15.12 -4.84 -5.81
N LYS A 234 16.02 -4.62 -4.86
CA LYS A 234 17.28 -5.36 -4.68
C LYS A 234 17.33 -6.01 -3.31
N SER A 235 18.09 -7.13 -3.19
CA SER A 235 18.23 -7.89 -1.96
C SER A 235 19.69 -8.26 -1.70
N GLY A 236 20.05 -8.41 -0.44
CA GLY A 236 21.38 -8.82 -0.04
C GLY A 236 22.46 -7.81 -0.48
N ASN A 237 23.56 -8.33 -0.99
CA ASN A 237 24.70 -7.52 -1.45
C ASN A 237 24.43 -6.68 -2.71
N ALA A 238 23.25 -6.80 -3.31
CA ALA A 238 22.84 -5.96 -4.42
C ALA A 238 22.13 -4.66 -3.98
N ILE A 239 21.86 -4.49 -2.67
CA ILE A 239 21.35 -3.25 -2.12
C ILE A 239 22.47 -2.21 -2.14
N GLU A 240 22.22 -1.07 -2.78
CA GLU A 240 23.18 0.03 -2.85
C GLU A 240 23.45 0.61 -1.45
N PRO A 241 24.71 0.80 -1.06
CA PRO A 241 25.06 1.36 0.22
C PRO A 241 24.71 2.85 0.30
N LEU A 242 24.24 3.29 1.46
CA LEU A 242 24.13 4.71 1.81
C LEU A 242 25.52 5.25 2.10
N GLN A 243 25.97 6.21 1.30
CA GLN A 243 27.25 6.84 1.47
C GLN A 243 27.11 8.12 2.30
N MET A 244 27.69 8.12 3.51
CA MET A 244 27.69 9.26 4.43
C MET A 244 28.98 9.26 5.25
N GLU A 245 29.50 10.42 5.60
CA GLU A 245 30.58 10.55 6.56
C GLU A 245 30.04 10.59 8.01
N ALA A 246 30.87 10.24 9.00
CA ALA A 246 30.44 10.28 10.39
C ALA A 246 30.05 11.70 10.81
N GLY A 247 28.90 11.84 11.48
CA GLY A 247 28.32 13.11 11.91
C GLY A 247 27.46 13.80 10.86
N GLU A 248 27.37 13.27 9.63
CA GLU A 248 26.43 13.78 8.63
C GLU A 248 25.01 13.32 8.95
N THR A 249 24.03 14.18 8.59
CA THR A 249 22.60 13.90 8.72
C THR A 249 21.96 13.91 7.34
N ALA A 250 21.16 12.86 7.03
CA ALA A 250 20.39 12.74 5.82
C ALA A 250 18.91 12.52 6.14
N ARG A 251 18.02 12.95 5.24
CA ARG A 251 16.61 12.54 5.25
C ARG A 251 16.48 11.21 4.53
N LEU A 252 16.04 10.19 5.23
CA LEU A 252 15.72 8.89 4.65
C LEU A 252 14.22 8.74 4.61
N ARG A 253 13.70 8.46 3.41
CA ARG A 253 12.28 8.30 3.15
C ARG A 253 11.99 6.81 2.94
N PHE A 254 11.22 6.20 3.82
CA PHE A 254 10.81 4.81 3.73
C PHE A 254 9.37 4.74 3.24
N ILE A 255 9.13 3.88 2.26
CA ILE A 255 7.80 3.58 1.68
C ILE A 255 7.65 2.06 1.73
N ASN A 256 6.62 1.57 2.39
CA ASN A 256 6.32 0.14 2.38
C ASN A 256 5.32 -0.17 1.25
N ALA A 257 5.83 -0.72 0.15
CA ALA A 257 5.03 -1.13 -1.01
C ALA A 257 4.59 -2.61 -0.94
N GLY A 258 5.04 -3.35 0.08
CA GLY A 258 4.74 -4.76 0.27
C GLY A 258 3.48 -5.04 1.07
N TYR A 259 3.29 -6.31 1.41
CA TYR A 259 2.16 -6.82 2.21
C TYR A 259 2.48 -6.98 3.69
N GLN A 260 3.78 -6.98 4.05
CA GLN A 260 4.22 -7.23 5.41
C GLN A 260 4.53 -5.93 6.13
N GLN A 261 4.25 -5.90 7.43
CA GLN A 261 4.81 -4.87 8.29
C GLN A 261 6.30 -5.11 8.44
N HIS A 262 7.12 -4.10 8.20
CA HIS A 262 8.57 -4.14 8.41
C HIS A 262 8.95 -3.51 9.73
N ARG A 263 10.01 -4.06 10.34
CA ARG A 263 10.67 -3.52 11.53
C ARG A 263 12.12 -3.25 11.21
N LEU A 264 12.45 -2.01 10.94
CA LEU A 264 13.80 -1.60 10.64
C LEU A 264 14.54 -1.19 11.91
N VAL A 265 15.69 -1.79 12.13
CA VAL A 265 16.58 -1.44 13.23
C VAL A 265 17.74 -0.60 12.70
N PHE A 266 17.97 0.51 13.36
CA PHE A 266 19.01 1.49 13.07
C PHE A 266 20.14 1.42 14.11
N PRO A 267 21.33 1.99 13.84
CA PRO A 267 22.31 2.28 14.86
C PRO A 267 21.71 3.11 16.00
N GLU A 268 22.08 2.82 17.24
CA GLU A 268 21.51 3.45 18.42
C GLU A 268 21.71 4.98 18.41
N GLY A 269 20.63 5.73 18.71
CA GLY A 269 20.65 7.20 18.78
C GLY A 269 20.83 7.91 17.44
N SER A 270 20.57 7.22 16.33
CA SER A 270 20.82 7.74 14.97
C SER A 270 19.62 8.34 14.26
N ILE A 271 18.37 8.11 14.73
CA ILE A 271 17.17 8.53 14.01
C ILE A 271 16.25 9.45 14.81
N GLU A 272 15.58 10.33 14.09
CA GLU A 272 14.43 11.12 14.51
C GLU A 272 13.36 11.02 13.43
N VAL A 273 12.12 10.64 13.78
CA VAL A 273 11.01 10.64 12.82
C VAL A 273 10.58 12.08 12.56
N ILE A 274 10.59 12.49 11.32
CA ILE A 274 10.30 13.88 10.91
C ILE A 274 9.02 14.04 10.08
N ALA A 275 8.54 12.94 9.47
CA ALA A 275 7.24 12.93 8.80
C ALA A 275 6.64 11.52 8.79
N ALA A 276 5.31 11.45 8.76
CA ALA A 276 4.53 10.23 8.57
C ALA A 276 3.41 10.51 7.56
N ASP A 277 3.24 9.62 6.58
CA ASP A 277 2.24 9.72 5.50
C ASP A 277 2.19 11.09 4.80
N GLY A 278 3.39 11.68 4.57
CA GLY A 278 3.55 12.98 3.95
C GLY A 278 3.45 14.17 4.90
N GLU A 279 2.95 13.97 6.14
CA GLU A 279 2.76 15.02 7.12
C GLU A 279 3.95 15.16 8.08
N LYS A 280 4.39 16.39 8.34
CA LYS A 280 5.44 16.66 9.34
C LYS A 280 4.97 16.32 10.74
N VAL A 281 5.83 15.68 11.50
CA VAL A 281 5.57 15.35 12.91
C VAL A 281 6.55 16.08 13.82
N VAL A 282 6.08 16.42 15.01
CA VAL A 282 6.91 17.03 16.08
C VAL A 282 7.36 15.93 17.02
N THR A 283 8.66 15.78 17.21
CA THR A 283 9.25 14.79 18.10
C THR A 283 9.77 15.47 19.37
N ASP A 284 9.17 15.18 20.52
CA ASP A 284 9.64 15.66 21.84
C ASP A 284 10.46 14.61 22.59
N GLU A 285 10.52 13.35 22.12
CA GLU A 285 11.19 12.25 22.79
C GLU A 285 12.37 11.71 21.96
N PRO A 286 13.45 11.27 22.62
CA PRO A 286 14.54 10.59 21.92
C PRO A 286 13.99 9.31 21.29
N SER A 287 14.16 9.20 19.98
CA SER A 287 13.68 8.09 19.19
C SER A 287 14.29 6.77 19.63
N SER A 288 13.45 5.75 19.67
CA SER A 288 13.86 4.35 19.60
C SER A 288 14.78 4.16 18.38
N ASN A 289 15.62 3.12 18.39
CA ASN A 289 16.39 2.75 17.22
C ASN A 289 15.63 1.77 16.29
N MET A 290 14.32 1.60 16.51
CA MET A 290 13.47 0.72 15.72
C MET A 290 12.31 1.50 15.10
N LEU A 291 12.07 1.28 13.82
CA LEU A 291 10.98 1.85 13.05
C LEU A 291 10.04 0.74 12.57
N GLU A 292 8.77 0.79 12.98
CA GLU A 292 7.73 -0.05 12.38
C GLU A 292 7.06 0.71 11.24
N ILE A 293 6.84 0.03 10.11
CA ILE A 293 6.17 0.60 8.93
C ILE A 293 5.19 -0.43 8.33
N ALA A 294 3.91 -0.12 8.39
CA ALA A 294 2.85 -0.97 7.86
C ALA A 294 2.73 -0.87 6.33
N PRO A 295 2.10 -1.85 5.66
CA PRO A 295 1.80 -1.77 4.24
C PRO A 295 1.12 -0.45 3.86
N GLY A 296 1.66 0.24 2.84
CA GLY A 296 1.16 1.53 2.36
C GLY A 296 1.68 2.76 3.12
N GLU A 297 2.22 2.61 4.32
CA GLU A 297 2.76 3.73 5.10
C GLU A 297 4.03 4.32 4.48
N ARG A 298 4.24 5.61 4.76
CA ARG A 298 5.46 6.34 4.45
C ARG A 298 5.95 7.01 5.71
N ILE A 299 7.22 6.80 6.02
CA ILE A 299 7.87 7.41 7.19
C ILE A 299 9.20 8.00 6.77
N ASP A 300 9.41 9.27 7.09
CA ASP A 300 10.68 9.95 6.88
C ASP A 300 11.40 10.11 8.20
N VAL A 301 12.69 9.82 8.18
CA VAL A 301 13.58 10.00 9.34
C VAL A 301 14.75 10.91 9.01
N ALA A 302 15.14 11.75 9.96
CA ALA A 302 16.44 12.35 9.97
C ALA A 302 17.41 11.32 10.58
N PHE A 303 18.31 10.80 9.75
CA PHE A 303 19.32 9.81 10.14
C PHE A 303 20.67 10.49 10.26
N THR A 304 21.31 10.38 11.42
CA THR A 304 22.67 10.87 11.66
C THR A 304 23.62 9.70 11.82
N ARG A 305 24.58 9.57 10.90
CA ARG A 305 25.59 8.53 10.99
C ARG A 305 26.51 8.78 12.20
N GLN A 306 26.64 7.77 13.08
CA GLN A 306 27.36 7.92 14.35
C GLN A 306 28.84 7.54 14.26
N GLY A 307 29.15 6.45 13.56
CA GLY A 307 30.45 5.82 13.58
C GLY A 307 31.29 5.99 12.30
N GLU A 308 32.62 5.77 12.45
CA GLU A 308 33.56 5.71 11.31
C GLU A 308 33.56 4.33 10.63
N GLU A 309 33.12 3.28 11.35
CA GLU A 309 33.00 1.92 10.79
C GLU A 309 31.73 1.79 9.97
N ALA A 310 31.64 0.72 9.18
CA ALA A 310 30.43 0.41 8.44
C ALA A 310 29.28 0.10 9.43
N GLU A 311 28.14 0.78 9.23
CA GLU A 311 26.90 0.58 9.97
C GLU A 311 25.87 -0.09 9.06
N VAL A 312 24.74 -0.54 9.62
CA VAL A 312 23.66 -1.15 8.84
C VAL A 312 22.30 -0.74 9.38
N ILE A 313 21.38 -0.46 8.47
CA ILE A 313 19.95 -0.37 8.73
C ILE A 313 19.34 -1.65 8.15
N GLY A 314 18.56 -2.38 8.93
CA GLY A 314 18.02 -3.63 8.42
C GLY A 314 16.81 -4.16 9.19
N GLU A 315 16.21 -5.20 8.66
CA GLU A 315 15.08 -5.88 9.29
C GLU A 315 15.47 -6.43 10.67
N ASP A 316 14.58 -6.35 11.65
CA ASP A 316 14.80 -6.85 13.01
C ASP A 316 15.25 -8.33 12.99
N PRO A 317 16.44 -8.65 13.53
CA PRO A 317 16.97 -10.01 13.49
C PRO A 317 16.19 -11.01 14.36
N THR A 318 15.28 -10.56 15.21
CA THR A 318 14.37 -11.45 15.97
C THR A 318 13.30 -12.10 15.08
N THR A 319 13.07 -11.56 13.87
CA THR A 319 12.33 -12.26 12.83
C THR A 319 13.20 -13.41 12.29
N GLU A 320 12.71 -14.64 12.30
CA GLU A 320 13.48 -15.91 12.23
C GLU A 320 14.43 -16.11 11.02
N TYR A 321 14.42 -15.22 10.00
CA TYR A 321 15.23 -15.42 8.79
C TYR A 321 15.82 -14.10 8.28
N ASP A 322 17.13 -14.09 7.99
CA ASP A 322 17.75 -13.06 7.16
C ASP A 322 17.25 -13.24 5.71
N ARG A 323 16.26 -12.45 5.34
CA ARG A 323 15.66 -12.46 3.99
C ARG A 323 16.28 -11.42 3.05
N GLY A 324 17.42 -10.83 3.45
CA GLY A 324 18.24 -9.97 2.60
C GLY A 324 18.01 -8.46 2.71
N MET A 325 17.26 -7.98 3.69
CA MET A 325 17.04 -6.53 3.88
C MET A 325 18.08 -5.94 4.84
N LYS A 326 19.21 -5.51 4.29
CA LYS A 326 20.26 -4.77 5.00
C LYS A 326 20.78 -3.64 4.11
N ILE A 327 20.62 -2.42 4.54
CA ILE A 327 21.14 -1.22 3.89
C ILE A 327 22.48 -0.89 4.53
N PRO A 328 23.62 -1.10 3.87
CA PRO A 328 24.91 -0.72 4.39
C PRO A 328 25.03 0.79 4.47
N VAL A 329 25.62 1.32 5.55
CA VAL A 329 25.95 2.74 5.71
C VAL A 329 27.47 2.87 5.84
N VAL A 330 28.10 3.48 4.85
CA VAL A 330 29.56 3.52 4.73
C VAL A 330 30.02 4.91 4.31
N SER A 331 31.30 5.23 4.60
CA SER A 331 31.91 6.43 3.98
C SER A 331 32.22 6.17 2.51
N GLU A 332 32.31 7.22 1.71
CA GLU A 332 32.69 7.14 0.29
C GLU A 332 33.96 6.30 0.08
N LYS A 333 34.96 6.46 0.95
CA LYS A 333 36.24 5.72 0.89
C LYS A 333 36.11 4.22 1.16
N LYS A 334 35.07 3.80 1.90
CA LYS A 334 34.85 2.40 2.28
C LYS A 334 33.79 1.71 1.42
N ALA A 335 33.12 2.42 0.51
CA ALA A 335 32.03 1.89 -0.30
C ALA A 335 32.41 0.63 -1.11
N ASP A 336 33.64 0.58 -1.63
CA ASP A 336 34.13 -0.56 -2.41
C ASP A 336 34.84 -1.65 -1.57
N SER A 337 34.97 -1.48 -0.25
CA SER A 337 35.84 -2.32 0.60
C SER A 337 35.14 -2.95 1.80
N PHE A 338 33.86 -2.66 2.06
CA PHE A 338 33.13 -3.31 3.15
C PHE A 338 32.68 -4.72 2.73
N SER A 339 32.48 -5.58 3.72
CA SER A 339 31.92 -6.93 3.49
C SER A 339 30.48 -6.99 4.01
N TYR A 340 29.53 -7.20 3.12
CA TYR A 340 28.11 -7.32 3.47
C TYR A 340 27.85 -8.40 4.52
N ASP A 341 28.52 -9.55 4.42
CA ASP A 341 28.36 -10.69 5.33
C ASP A 341 28.86 -10.41 6.76
N GLN A 342 29.69 -9.37 6.93
CA GLN A 342 30.20 -8.95 8.22
C GLN A 342 29.34 -7.90 8.92
N LEU A 343 28.33 -7.35 8.20
CA LEU A 343 27.41 -6.39 8.77
C LEU A 343 26.43 -7.08 9.71
N SER A 344 26.36 -6.63 10.95
CA SER A 344 25.41 -7.10 11.95
C SER A 344 24.46 -5.97 12.35
N ILE A 345 23.17 -6.29 12.35
CA ILE A 345 22.12 -5.38 12.80
C ILE A 345 22.22 -5.24 14.31
N SER A 346 22.10 -4.02 14.82
CA SER A 346 22.05 -3.73 16.26
C SER A 346 20.86 -4.42 16.92
N SER A 347 20.89 -4.57 18.24
CA SER A 347 19.70 -5.03 18.96
C SER A 347 18.63 -3.93 18.93
N ALA A 348 17.39 -4.30 18.66
CA ALA A 348 16.26 -3.39 18.78
C ALA A 348 16.11 -2.92 20.24
N SER A 349 15.84 -1.64 20.45
CA SER A 349 15.41 -1.15 21.75
C SER A 349 13.99 -1.69 22.02
N SER A 350 13.67 -1.92 23.31
CA SER A 350 12.34 -2.39 23.70
C SER A 350 11.23 -1.31 23.55
N GLN A 351 11.60 -0.09 23.20
CA GLN A 351 10.66 0.99 22.91
C GLN A 351 10.44 1.05 21.40
N GLU A 352 9.20 0.83 21.00
CA GLU A 352 8.76 1.15 19.64
C GLU A 352 8.90 2.67 19.44
N THR A 353 9.39 3.12 18.28
CA THR A 353 9.15 4.49 17.84
C THR A 353 7.67 4.57 17.50
N GLY A 354 6.84 4.75 18.52
CA GLY A 354 5.47 5.10 18.28
C GLY A 354 5.44 6.43 17.53
N THR A 355 4.53 6.56 16.61
CA THR A 355 4.05 7.83 16.06
C THR A 355 3.33 8.62 17.18
N SER A 356 3.87 8.61 18.41
CA SER A 356 3.29 9.25 19.59
C SER A 356 3.45 10.77 19.55
N ASN A 357 4.19 11.26 18.56
CA ASN A 357 4.44 12.67 18.38
C ASN A 357 3.40 13.20 17.39
N GLY A 358 2.70 14.25 17.77
CA GLY A 358 1.63 14.84 16.97
C GLY A 358 2.13 15.43 15.66
N SER A 359 1.21 15.69 14.73
CA SER A 359 1.53 16.43 13.51
C SER A 359 1.80 17.92 13.82
N GLU A 360 2.70 18.54 13.06
CA GLU A 360 3.00 19.96 13.16
C GLU A 360 1.74 20.79 12.83
N GLU A 361 0.97 20.37 11.84
CA GLU A 361 -0.31 20.95 11.46
C GLU A 361 -1.45 19.98 11.73
N LEU A 362 -2.49 20.44 12.40
CA LEU A 362 -3.68 19.68 12.73
C LEU A 362 -4.86 20.08 11.85
N LEU A 363 -5.66 19.12 11.42
CA LEU A 363 -6.93 19.39 10.71
C LEU A 363 -7.93 20.07 11.66
N PHE A 364 -7.90 19.72 12.94
CA PHE A 364 -8.76 20.23 13.98
C PHE A 364 -7.95 20.53 15.25
N LYS A 365 -7.94 21.78 15.71
CA LYS A 365 -7.20 22.17 16.92
C LYS A 365 -7.79 21.61 18.20
N GLU A 366 -9.09 21.34 18.19
CA GLU A 366 -9.85 20.71 19.28
C GLU A 366 -10.68 19.58 18.65
N THR A 367 -11.12 18.61 19.48
CA THR A 367 -12.03 17.56 19.00
C THR A 367 -13.30 18.19 18.44
N PRO A 368 -13.58 18.06 17.13
CA PRO A 368 -14.73 18.74 16.53
C PRO A 368 -16.05 18.02 16.86
N GLU A 369 -17.16 18.78 16.78
CA GLU A 369 -18.46 18.14 16.58
C GLU A 369 -18.53 17.57 15.16
N SER A 370 -19.08 16.37 15.01
CA SER A 370 -19.18 15.68 13.72
C SER A 370 -20.57 15.82 13.13
N ASP A 371 -20.66 16.15 11.84
CA ASP A 371 -21.89 16.15 11.06
C ASP A 371 -22.30 14.73 10.69
N VAL A 372 -21.30 13.88 10.38
CA VAL A 372 -21.46 12.47 10.06
C VAL A 372 -20.66 11.61 11.04
N THR A 373 -21.29 10.55 11.55
CA THR A 373 -20.60 9.53 12.35
C THR A 373 -20.77 8.17 11.71
N TYR A 374 -19.65 7.49 11.44
CA TYR A 374 -19.62 6.17 10.85
C TYR A 374 -18.89 5.19 11.77
N HIS A 375 -19.44 3.99 11.94
CA HIS A 375 -18.79 2.89 12.62
C HIS A 375 -18.30 1.90 11.58
N MET A 376 -17.01 1.62 11.60
CA MET A 376 -16.33 0.69 10.70
C MET A 376 -15.83 -0.49 11.53
N ASP A 377 -16.58 -1.59 11.51
CA ASP A 377 -16.16 -2.84 12.13
C ASP A 377 -15.48 -3.73 11.10
N LEU A 378 -14.20 -4.01 11.32
CA LEU A 378 -13.37 -4.84 10.46
C LEU A 378 -13.43 -6.27 10.95
N SER A 379 -13.86 -7.18 10.08
CA SER A 379 -14.06 -8.57 10.43
C SER A 379 -13.73 -9.51 9.26
N MET A 380 -13.80 -10.80 9.54
CA MET A 380 -13.57 -11.87 8.56
C MET A 380 -14.81 -12.75 8.48
N GLY A 381 -15.16 -13.15 7.27
CA GLY A 381 -16.25 -14.08 6.98
C GLY A 381 -15.80 -15.24 6.11
N MET A 382 -16.75 -16.15 5.87
CA MET A 382 -16.59 -17.27 4.92
C MET A 382 -17.74 -17.23 3.94
N GLU A 383 -17.42 -17.07 2.66
CA GLU A 383 -18.42 -17.15 1.61
C GLU A 383 -18.46 -18.54 0.98
N MET A 384 -19.68 -19.04 0.77
CA MET A 384 -19.87 -20.39 0.22
C MET A 384 -19.40 -20.43 -1.25
N GLY A 385 -18.29 -21.11 -1.49
CA GLY A 385 -17.71 -21.29 -2.81
C GLY A 385 -16.56 -20.35 -3.16
N GLU A 386 -16.37 -19.26 -2.40
CA GLU A 386 -15.32 -18.26 -2.63
C GLU A 386 -14.22 -18.26 -1.56
N GLY A 387 -14.49 -18.88 -0.39
CA GLY A 387 -13.53 -19.01 0.70
C GLY A 387 -13.61 -17.87 1.71
N MET A 388 -12.47 -17.45 2.25
CA MET A 388 -12.39 -16.38 3.24
C MET A 388 -12.68 -15.03 2.59
N SER A 389 -13.55 -14.22 3.21
CA SER A 389 -13.83 -12.83 2.85
C SER A 389 -13.41 -11.89 3.97
N PHE A 390 -13.15 -10.65 3.61
CA PHE A 390 -12.84 -9.58 4.56
C PHE A 390 -13.93 -8.53 4.51
N GLN A 391 -14.45 -8.16 5.66
CA GLN A 391 -15.72 -7.48 5.76
C GLN A 391 -15.59 -6.13 6.47
N ILE A 392 -16.39 -5.16 6.03
CA ILE A 392 -16.69 -3.94 6.75
C ILE A 392 -18.16 -4.01 7.16
N ASN A 393 -18.44 -3.96 8.46
CA ASN A 393 -19.80 -4.05 9.03
C ASN A 393 -20.57 -5.33 8.59
N ASN A 394 -19.87 -6.46 8.52
CA ASN A 394 -20.35 -7.79 8.11
C ASN A 394 -20.75 -7.90 6.62
N GLU A 395 -20.38 -6.95 5.80
CA GLU A 395 -20.61 -6.95 4.35
C GLU A 395 -19.29 -6.90 3.60
N VAL A 396 -19.27 -7.44 2.37
CA VAL A 396 -18.14 -7.36 1.44
C VAL A 396 -18.44 -6.37 0.33
N PHE A 397 -17.43 -5.66 -0.14
CA PHE A 397 -17.58 -4.78 -1.28
C PHE A 397 -18.11 -5.56 -2.53
N PRO A 398 -19.10 -5.04 -3.28
CA PRO A 398 -19.61 -3.67 -3.23
C PRO A 398 -20.83 -3.43 -2.30
N ASP A 399 -21.24 -4.41 -1.50
CA ASP A 399 -22.42 -4.32 -0.64
C ASP A 399 -22.09 -3.66 0.74
N THR A 400 -20.85 -3.28 0.97
CA THR A 400 -20.44 -2.55 2.19
C THR A 400 -21.20 -1.23 2.33
N PRO A 401 -21.65 -0.85 3.55
CA PRO A 401 -22.32 0.42 3.77
C PRO A 401 -21.44 1.60 3.38
N LEU A 402 -21.94 2.50 2.53
CA LEU A 402 -21.26 3.72 2.12
C LEU A 402 -21.14 4.73 3.30
N ILE A 403 -20.20 5.65 3.20
CA ILE A 403 -20.07 6.81 4.08
C ILE A 403 -20.65 8.03 3.35
N PRO A 404 -21.95 8.36 3.51
CA PRO A 404 -22.57 9.48 2.81
C PRO A 404 -22.15 10.80 3.44
N VAL A 405 -21.64 11.73 2.63
CA VAL A 405 -21.17 13.03 3.07
C VAL A 405 -21.67 14.17 2.18
N SER A 406 -21.77 15.36 2.73
CA SER A 406 -21.90 16.61 1.98
C SER A 406 -20.60 17.40 2.03
N GLU A 407 -20.34 18.24 1.03
CA GLU A 407 -19.15 19.09 1.05
C GLU A 407 -19.14 19.99 2.30
N GLY A 408 -18.04 19.94 3.03
CA GLY A 408 -17.81 20.70 4.25
C GLY A 408 -18.11 19.94 5.54
N ASP A 409 -18.75 18.75 5.46
CA ASP A 409 -19.05 17.94 6.64
C ASP A 409 -17.76 17.54 7.38
N VAL A 410 -17.84 17.52 8.69
CA VAL A 410 -16.87 16.90 9.57
C VAL A 410 -17.31 15.45 9.81
N VAL A 411 -16.49 14.51 9.39
CA VAL A 411 -16.79 13.09 9.48
C VAL A 411 -15.99 12.46 10.60
N LYS A 412 -16.69 11.78 11.50
CA LYS A 412 -16.10 10.95 12.54
C LYS A 412 -16.20 9.49 12.13
N VAL A 413 -15.08 8.79 12.04
CA VAL A 413 -15.05 7.34 11.82
C VAL A 413 -14.47 6.66 13.06
N ARG A 414 -15.21 5.70 13.60
CA ARG A 414 -14.71 4.79 14.64
C ARG A 414 -14.40 3.46 13.97
N ILE A 415 -13.12 3.10 13.92
CA ILE A 415 -12.61 1.89 13.28
C ILE A 415 -12.29 0.88 14.38
N THR A 416 -12.93 -0.28 14.36
CA THR A 416 -12.72 -1.36 15.33
C THR A 416 -12.29 -2.61 14.57
N ASN A 417 -11.21 -3.24 14.99
CA ASN A 417 -10.80 -4.53 14.44
C ASN A 417 -11.30 -5.68 15.33
N SER A 418 -12.44 -6.28 14.97
CA SER A 418 -12.99 -7.47 15.62
C SER A 418 -12.40 -8.77 15.07
N GLY A 419 -11.56 -8.69 14.05
CA GLY A 419 -10.90 -9.82 13.41
C GLY A 419 -9.66 -10.31 14.15
N ARG A 420 -8.85 -11.11 13.44
CA ARG A 420 -7.60 -11.70 13.95
C ARG A 420 -6.36 -11.24 13.20
N LEU A 421 -6.53 -10.51 12.10
CA LEU A 421 -5.47 -10.02 11.25
C LEU A 421 -5.33 -8.51 11.40
N ASN A 422 -4.16 -8.00 11.05
CA ASN A 422 -3.92 -6.57 10.97
C ASN A 422 -4.59 -5.97 9.73
N HIS A 423 -5.08 -4.74 9.86
CA HIS A 423 -5.71 -4.03 8.77
C HIS A 423 -5.15 -2.60 8.66
N PRO A 424 -4.20 -2.33 7.74
CA PRO A 424 -3.82 -0.97 7.39
C PRO A 424 -4.94 -0.33 6.55
N MET A 425 -5.73 0.56 7.14
CA MET A 425 -6.89 1.20 6.51
C MET A 425 -6.50 2.54 5.90
N HIS A 426 -6.63 2.68 4.58
CA HIS A 426 -6.26 3.85 3.80
C HIS A 426 -7.46 4.57 3.23
N LEU A 427 -7.49 5.90 3.35
CA LEU A 427 -8.52 6.80 2.83
C LEU A 427 -7.96 7.60 1.64
N HIS A 428 -8.58 7.43 0.47
CA HIS A 428 -8.23 8.17 -0.73
C HIS A 428 -8.65 9.63 -0.68
N GLY A 429 -7.85 10.49 -1.29
CA GLY A 429 -8.17 11.90 -1.56
C GLY A 429 -8.41 12.79 -0.35
N HIS A 430 -8.21 12.26 0.86
CA HIS A 430 -8.37 12.98 2.14
C HIS A 430 -7.28 12.57 3.12
N ARG A 431 -7.04 13.44 4.09
CA ARG A 431 -6.31 13.12 5.30
C ARG A 431 -7.26 13.06 6.47
N PHE A 432 -6.94 12.25 7.47
CA PHE A 432 -7.69 12.20 8.72
C PHE A 432 -6.77 12.47 9.92
N GLN A 433 -7.33 13.04 10.95
CA GLN A 433 -6.68 13.24 12.25
C GLN A 433 -7.05 12.09 13.18
N VAL A 434 -6.07 11.39 13.70
CA VAL A 434 -6.24 10.31 14.70
C VAL A 434 -6.44 10.97 16.07
N ALA A 435 -7.64 10.87 16.61
CA ALA A 435 -8.02 11.54 17.84
C ALA A 435 -7.89 10.64 19.08
N SER A 436 -8.14 9.34 18.96
CA SER A 436 -8.03 8.41 20.09
C SER A 436 -7.73 6.98 19.65
N LYS A 437 -7.14 6.22 20.58
CA LYS A 437 -6.95 4.76 20.50
C LYS A 437 -7.56 4.13 21.76
N ASP A 438 -8.35 3.07 21.60
CA ASP A 438 -8.99 2.29 22.68
C ASP A 438 -9.74 3.18 23.70
N GLY A 439 -10.42 4.22 23.18
CA GLY A 439 -11.15 5.22 23.97
C GLY A 439 -10.28 6.24 24.70
N GLN A 440 -8.95 6.17 24.56
CA GLN A 440 -8.00 7.14 25.13
C GLN A 440 -7.63 8.18 24.08
N ALA A 441 -7.92 9.46 24.36
CA ALA A 441 -7.53 10.54 23.46
C ALA A 441 -6.01 10.70 23.38
N TYR A 442 -5.50 10.95 22.19
CA TYR A 442 -4.12 11.35 22.01
C TYR A 442 -3.91 12.77 22.55
N GLU A 443 -2.85 12.95 23.34
CA GLU A 443 -2.44 14.28 23.80
C GLU A 443 -1.94 15.13 22.62
N ASN A 444 -1.23 14.48 21.70
CA ASN A 444 -0.72 15.05 20.46
C ASN A 444 -1.31 14.28 19.26
N PRO A 445 -2.46 14.68 18.70
CA PRO A 445 -3.05 14.01 17.56
C PRO A 445 -2.13 14.01 16.33
N ILE A 446 -2.20 12.95 15.54
CA ILE A 446 -1.44 12.81 14.28
C ILE A 446 -2.38 12.84 13.08
N VAL A 447 -1.95 13.52 12.01
CA VAL A 447 -2.64 13.55 10.72
C VAL A 447 -1.98 12.52 9.80
N LYS A 448 -2.81 11.69 9.16
CA LYS A 448 -2.38 10.58 8.30
C LYS A 448 -3.41 10.36 7.20
N ASP A 449 -3.09 9.53 6.23
CA ASP A 449 -4.05 8.95 5.28
C ASP A 449 -4.22 7.43 5.46
N LEU A 450 -3.40 6.81 6.32
CA LEU A 450 -3.44 5.39 6.61
C LEU A 450 -3.33 5.14 8.12
N ILE A 451 -4.12 4.20 8.64
CA ILE A 451 -4.07 3.77 10.04
C ILE A 451 -3.98 2.24 10.14
N HIS A 452 -2.95 1.74 10.82
CA HIS A 452 -2.73 0.32 11.03
C HIS A 452 -3.49 -0.16 12.27
N VAL A 453 -4.57 -0.91 12.06
CA VAL A 453 -5.48 -1.37 13.12
C VAL A 453 -5.18 -2.84 13.44
N LYS A 454 -4.53 -3.09 14.58
CA LYS A 454 -4.21 -4.45 15.05
C LYS A 454 -5.46 -5.13 15.67
N PRO A 455 -5.50 -6.46 15.77
CA PRO A 455 -6.62 -7.19 16.37
C PRO A 455 -7.00 -6.67 17.76
N GLY A 456 -8.27 -6.37 17.96
CA GLY A 456 -8.83 -5.86 19.22
C GLY A 456 -8.64 -4.36 19.44
N GLU A 457 -7.94 -3.63 18.57
CA GLU A 457 -7.77 -2.19 18.68
C GLU A 457 -8.98 -1.43 18.13
N GLU A 458 -9.23 -0.26 18.71
CA GLU A 458 -10.21 0.72 18.24
C GLU A 458 -9.55 2.08 18.06
N TYR A 459 -9.75 2.70 16.90
CA TYR A 459 -9.33 4.08 16.63
C TYR A 459 -10.53 4.98 16.36
N THR A 460 -10.45 6.23 16.79
CA THR A 460 -11.35 7.29 16.33
C THR A 460 -10.57 8.28 15.51
N VAL A 461 -11.00 8.47 14.27
CA VAL A 461 -10.40 9.44 13.33
C VAL A 461 -11.45 10.46 12.90
N TYR A 462 -10.98 11.66 12.54
CA TYR A 462 -11.82 12.71 11.97
C TYR A 462 -11.22 13.21 10.67
N PHE A 463 -12.04 13.40 9.67
CA PHE A 463 -11.65 14.06 8.44
C PHE A 463 -12.69 15.10 8.02
N LYS A 464 -12.27 16.00 7.13
CA LYS A 464 -13.14 16.98 6.54
C LYS A 464 -13.49 16.57 5.11
N ALA A 465 -14.76 16.56 4.79
CA ALA A 465 -15.25 16.29 3.45
C ALA A 465 -15.10 17.54 2.57
N ASP A 466 -13.88 17.84 2.10
CA ASP A 466 -13.55 19.05 1.32
C ASP A 466 -12.97 18.74 -0.08
N ASN A 467 -12.95 17.49 -0.48
CA ASN A 467 -12.56 17.05 -1.81
C ASN A 467 -13.69 16.24 -2.46
N LYS A 468 -14.54 16.89 -3.26
CA LYS A 468 -15.71 16.26 -3.88
C LYS A 468 -15.36 15.09 -4.77
N GLY A 469 -16.07 13.97 -4.62
CA GLY A 469 -15.88 12.78 -5.44
C GLY A 469 -16.52 11.54 -4.86
N GLU A 470 -16.14 10.40 -5.37
CA GLU A 470 -16.32 9.08 -4.78
C GLU A 470 -14.94 8.52 -4.44
N TRP A 471 -14.68 8.26 -3.16
CA TRP A 471 -13.35 7.94 -2.67
C TRP A 471 -13.32 6.61 -1.93
N LEU A 472 -12.36 5.76 -2.22
CA LEU A 472 -12.21 4.52 -1.48
C LEU A 472 -11.71 4.77 -0.06
N PHE A 473 -12.22 3.95 0.86
CA PHE A 473 -11.64 3.71 2.18
C PHE A 473 -11.49 2.21 2.33
N HIS A 474 -10.27 1.71 2.26
CA HIS A 474 -10.02 0.29 2.11
C HIS A 474 -8.80 -0.20 2.91
N CYS A 475 -8.71 -1.51 3.11
CA CYS A 475 -7.51 -2.13 3.67
C CYS A 475 -6.36 -2.10 2.66
N HIS A 476 -5.17 -1.71 3.08
CA HIS A 476 -3.99 -1.69 2.21
C HIS A 476 -3.19 -3.02 2.23
N ASP A 477 -3.64 -4.03 3.00
CA ASP A 477 -3.40 -5.41 2.59
C ASP A 477 -4.29 -5.66 1.38
N ASN A 478 -3.68 -5.62 0.18
CA ASN A 478 -4.42 -5.70 -1.08
C ASN A 478 -5.18 -7.02 -1.25
N ASN A 479 -4.73 -8.12 -0.58
CA ASN A 479 -5.51 -9.36 -0.56
C ASN A 479 -6.81 -9.21 0.23
N HIS A 480 -6.79 -8.41 1.31
CA HIS A 480 -8.00 -8.11 2.08
C HIS A 480 -8.94 -7.21 1.29
N ALA A 481 -8.42 -6.21 0.59
CA ALA A 481 -9.20 -5.32 -0.28
C ALA A 481 -9.86 -6.11 -1.43
N ASP A 482 -9.10 -6.90 -2.19
CA ASP A 482 -9.61 -7.73 -3.30
C ASP A 482 -10.69 -8.72 -2.84
N ARG A 483 -10.74 -9.04 -1.54
CA ARG A 483 -11.73 -9.94 -0.94
C ARG A 483 -12.80 -9.21 -0.13
N GLY A 484 -12.96 -7.90 -0.36
CA GLY A 484 -14.12 -7.15 0.07
C GLY A 484 -13.93 -6.10 1.16
N MET A 485 -12.73 -5.90 1.75
CA MET A 485 -12.52 -4.88 2.78
C MET A 485 -12.33 -3.49 2.18
N VAL A 486 -13.40 -3.00 1.54
CA VAL A 486 -13.48 -1.72 0.84
C VAL A 486 -14.82 -1.07 1.15
N THR A 487 -14.86 0.25 1.36
CA THR A 487 -16.07 1.07 1.34
C THR A 487 -15.80 2.38 0.59
N ILE A 488 -16.83 3.18 0.36
CA ILE A 488 -16.74 4.44 -0.39
C ILE A 488 -17.24 5.59 0.46
N VAL A 489 -16.47 6.68 0.50
CA VAL A 489 -16.94 8.00 0.91
C VAL A 489 -17.70 8.59 -0.28
N ASP A 490 -19.03 8.66 -0.15
CA ASP A 490 -20.00 8.98 -1.22
C ASP A 490 -20.51 10.42 -1.04
N TYR A 491 -20.00 11.36 -1.82
CA TYR A 491 -20.45 12.75 -1.77
C TYR A 491 -21.84 12.90 -2.40
N GLN A 492 -22.78 13.44 -1.62
CA GLN A 492 -24.14 13.68 -2.08
C GLN A 492 -24.18 14.65 -3.27
N GLY A 493 -24.93 14.27 -4.29
CA GLY A 493 -25.07 15.05 -5.52
C GLY A 493 -23.87 14.95 -6.47
N VAL A 494 -22.98 13.98 -6.24
CA VAL A 494 -21.91 13.58 -7.16
C VAL A 494 -22.13 12.15 -7.60
N TYR A 495 -21.73 11.79 -8.81
CA TYR A 495 -21.79 10.42 -9.30
C TYR A 495 -20.60 10.06 -10.19
N SER A 496 -20.21 8.79 -10.15
CA SER A 496 -19.28 8.19 -11.11
C SER A 496 -20.02 7.69 -12.35
N PRO A 497 -19.59 8.03 -13.57
CA PRO A 497 -20.11 7.44 -14.80
C PRO A 497 -19.54 6.04 -15.10
N PHE A 498 -18.53 5.60 -14.36
CA PHE A 498 -17.84 4.33 -14.55
C PHE A 498 -18.55 3.18 -13.85
N LYS A 499 -18.19 1.95 -14.17
CA LYS A 499 -18.81 0.74 -13.62
C LYS A 499 -17.75 -0.27 -13.23
N LEU A 500 -17.94 -0.88 -12.08
CA LEU A 500 -17.17 -2.05 -11.67
C LEU A 500 -17.40 -3.21 -12.66
N ALA A 501 -16.41 -4.05 -12.85
CA ALA A 501 -16.40 -5.12 -13.86
C ALA A 501 -16.67 -4.59 -15.28
N GLY A 502 -17.73 -5.00 -15.93
CA GLY A 502 -18.15 -4.50 -17.24
C GLY A 502 -17.17 -4.83 -18.38
N GLU A 503 -17.28 -4.08 -19.48
CA GLU A 503 -16.48 -4.28 -20.70
C GLU A 503 -14.99 -4.00 -20.50
N HIS A 504 -14.63 -3.13 -19.54
CA HIS A 504 -13.26 -2.73 -19.22
C HIS A 504 -12.60 -3.61 -18.16
N ASN A 505 -13.33 -4.60 -17.62
CA ASN A 505 -12.84 -5.51 -16.56
C ASN A 505 -12.27 -4.74 -15.34
N ASN A 506 -12.97 -3.66 -14.95
CA ASN A 506 -12.60 -2.80 -13.82
C ASN A 506 -12.68 -3.58 -12.50
N ARG A 507 -11.55 -3.62 -11.76
CA ARG A 507 -11.43 -4.31 -10.47
C ARG A 507 -10.50 -3.49 -9.57
N PRO A 508 -11.06 -2.61 -8.76
CA PRO A 508 -10.31 -1.76 -7.85
C PRO A 508 -9.62 -2.54 -6.73
#